data_dc59c22201dd1631a730a3d56e8b2b5a
#
_entry.id   dc59c22201dd1631a730a3d56e8b2b5a
#
_cell.length_a   1.000
_cell.length_b   1.000
_cell.length_c   1.000
_cell.angle_alpha   90.00
_cell.angle_beta   90.00
_cell.angle_gamma   90.00
#
_symmetry.space_group_name_H-M   'P 1'
#
loop_
_entity.id
_entity.type
_entity.pdbx_description
1 polymer ?
#
loop_
_entity_poly.entity_id
_entity_poly.type
_entity_poly.pdbx_seq_one_letter_code
_entity_poly.pdbx_strand_id
1 'polypeptide(L)'
;YLLQDVPKMLVGRHFGWKLVRYEAFGRVYQADGTGAFVRVPVPAQSRLRYQPYLLPPEDAPRHDVTLYTLCPLLYGGALAVVFGVLTLLTLGQPVSLVLCELAMGGVVLVMTCILPMDERFIASPMAIARMLRDPEQLAEWLYFARMKANGGVKVTDVSIENIPQPATVKTCQDAICVFQRAQIALMVQCDAQKAYGLMKQVLESEARLSYTAWKLLLSDGVVAELLAGEPGEFTALYRGKAGAAIRQVMFRMVDYALPAYAVAMLVTHEAREAEVVRNTLAPVREKMPELDALMKAIEEKAARIES
;
A
#
# COMPACT_ATOMS: atom_id res chain seq x y z
N TYR A 1 4.03 -18.05 8.49
CA TYR A 1 4.58 -17.28 7.38
C TYR A 1 5.47 -18.15 6.47
N LEU A 2 6.48 -18.90 6.96
CA LEU A 2 7.33 -19.76 6.13
C LEU A 2 6.52 -20.75 5.26
N LEU A 3 5.45 -21.33 5.81
CA LEU A 3 4.58 -22.28 5.09
C LEU A 3 3.82 -21.63 3.94
N GLN A 4 3.61 -20.31 3.94
CA GLN A 4 2.97 -19.60 2.82
C GLN A 4 3.97 -19.16 1.75
N ASP A 5 5.20 -18.84 2.14
CA ASP A 5 6.18 -18.18 1.27
C ASP A 5 6.95 -19.18 0.41
N VAL A 6 7.24 -20.39 0.96
CA VAL A 6 7.92 -21.45 0.21
C VAL A 6 7.12 -21.87 -1.06
N PRO A 7 5.81 -22.17 -0.97
CA PRO A 7 5.03 -22.50 -2.18
C PRO A 7 5.01 -21.36 -3.18
N LYS A 8 4.85 -20.10 -2.73
CA LYS A 8 4.90 -18.93 -3.61
C LYS A 8 6.23 -18.79 -4.34
N MET A 9 7.33 -19.02 -3.64
CA MET A 9 8.66 -19.00 -4.27
C MET A 9 8.81 -20.09 -5.34
N LEU A 10 8.37 -21.31 -5.06
CA LEU A 10 8.46 -22.43 -5.99
C LEU A 10 7.58 -22.19 -7.23
N VAL A 11 6.32 -21.83 -7.04
CA VAL A 11 5.36 -21.57 -8.11
C VAL A 11 5.79 -20.33 -8.93
N GLY A 12 6.19 -19.25 -8.29
CA GLY A 12 6.67 -18.07 -8.99
C GLY A 12 7.91 -18.36 -9.85
N ARG A 13 8.88 -19.10 -9.31
CA ARG A 13 10.06 -19.51 -10.09
C ARG A 13 9.71 -20.44 -11.26
N HIS A 14 8.74 -21.32 -11.09
CA HIS A 14 8.25 -22.16 -12.18
C HIS A 14 7.67 -21.33 -13.34
N PHE A 15 7.00 -20.23 -13.03
CA PHE A 15 6.48 -19.26 -14.01
C PHE A 15 7.50 -18.22 -14.47
N GLY A 16 8.78 -18.40 -14.15
CA GLY A 16 9.85 -17.48 -14.58
C GLY A 16 9.92 -16.16 -13.80
N TRP A 17 9.20 -16.04 -12.67
CA TRP A 17 9.27 -14.84 -11.86
C TRP A 17 10.61 -14.72 -11.14
N LYS A 18 11.18 -13.53 -11.12
CA LYS A 18 12.49 -13.27 -10.53
C LYS A 18 12.37 -12.90 -9.06
N LEU A 19 13.11 -13.61 -8.19
CA LEU A 19 13.26 -13.16 -6.80
C LEU A 19 14.17 -11.93 -6.80
N VAL A 20 13.63 -10.78 -6.38
CA VAL A 20 14.38 -9.50 -6.40
C VAL A 20 14.64 -8.96 -5.00
N ARG A 21 13.85 -9.38 -4.02
CA ARG A 21 14.00 -8.95 -2.63
C ARG A 21 13.56 -10.05 -1.67
N TYR A 22 14.23 -10.13 -0.56
CA TYR A 22 13.92 -11.08 0.49
C TYR A 22 14.08 -10.43 1.87
N GLU A 23 13.05 -10.52 2.69
CA GLU A 23 13.08 -10.05 4.08
C GLU A 23 13.10 -11.23 5.03
N ALA A 24 14.10 -11.30 5.92
CA ALA A 24 14.21 -12.36 6.92
C ALA A 24 14.96 -11.89 8.16
N PHE A 25 14.51 -12.29 9.33
CA PHE A 25 15.16 -12.03 10.62
C PHE A 25 15.56 -10.56 10.82
N GLY A 26 14.72 -9.63 10.42
CA GLY A 26 15.00 -8.21 10.51
C GLY A 26 16.10 -7.71 9.57
N ARG A 27 16.40 -8.47 8.53
CA ARG A 27 17.34 -8.11 7.46
C ARG A 27 16.61 -8.09 6.13
N VAL A 28 16.99 -7.16 5.28
CA VAL A 28 16.48 -7.06 3.91
C VAL A 28 17.63 -7.30 2.96
N TYR A 29 17.43 -8.19 2.01
CA TYR A 29 18.35 -8.47 0.93
C TYR A 29 17.67 -8.14 -0.38
N GLN A 30 18.32 -7.39 -1.22
CA GLN A 30 17.83 -6.99 -2.54
C GLN A 30 18.83 -7.42 -3.61
N ALA A 31 18.31 -7.94 -4.72
CA ALA A 31 19.16 -8.25 -5.87
C ALA A 31 19.73 -6.96 -6.45
N ASP A 32 21.02 -6.92 -6.68
CA ASP A 32 21.70 -5.86 -7.42
C ASP A 32 21.56 -6.07 -8.94
N GLY A 33 22.11 -5.14 -9.73
CA GLY A 33 22.07 -5.24 -11.19
C GLY A 33 22.78 -6.48 -11.77
N THR A 34 23.61 -7.20 -10.97
CA THR A 34 24.27 -8.44 -11.35
C THR A 34 23.50 -9.70 -10.95
N GLY A 35 22.42 -9.53 -10.17
CA GLY A 35 21.63 -10.61 -9.59
C GLY A 35 22.17 -11.15 -8.26
N ALA A 36 23.24 -10.56 -7.71
CA ALA A 36 23.71 -10.87 -6.37
C ALA A 36 22.83 -10.18 -5.32
N PHE A 37 22.61 -10.85 -4.17
CA PHE A 37 21.83 -10.28 -3.09
C PHE A 37 22.70 -9.47 -2.14
N VAL A 38 22.46 -8.16 -2.10
CA VAL A 38 23.13 -7.24 -1.18
C VAL A 38 22.20 -6.85 -0.04
N ARG A 39 22.76 -6.69 1.16
CA ARG A 39 22.00 -6.24 2.32
C ARG A 39 21.72 -4.75 2.20
N VAL A 40 20.42 -4.39 2.31
CA VAL A 40 19.98 -2.99 2.32
C VAL A 40 19.51 -2.56 3.72
N PRO A 41 19.60 -1.26 4.05
CA PRO A 41 19.07 -0.73 5.31
C PRO A 41 17.60 -1.08 5.48
N VAL A 42 17.21 -1.46 6.69
CA VAL A 42 15.84 -1.87 7.02
C VAL A 42 15.09 -0.68 7.61
N PRO A 43 13.91 -0.29 7.08
CA PRO A 43 13.00 0.59 7.80
C PRO A 43 12.63 -0.02 9.16
N ALA A 44 12.53 0.81 10.20
CA ALA A 44 12.32 0.36 11.59
C ALA A 44 11.09 -0.55 11.79
N GLN A 45 10.16 -0.57 10.85
CA GLN A 45 8.91 -1.34 10.90
C GLN A 45 9.02 -2.79 10.40
N SER A 46 10.13 -3.20 9.78
CA SER A 46 10.25 -4.53 9.13
C SER A 46 10.95 -5.60 9.97
N ARG A 47 11.09 -5.39 11.29
CA ARG A 47 11.95 -6.24 12.15
C ARG A 47 11.56 -7.71 12.28
N LEU A 48 10.35 -8.14 11.86
CA LEU A 48 9.87 -9.51 12.07
C LEU A 48 9.17 -10.12 10.84
N ARG A 49 9.46 -9.67 9.63
CA ARG A 49 8.83 -10.22 8.43
C ARG A 49 9.73 -11.27 7.78
N TYR A 50 9.09 -12.35 7.37
CA TYR A 50 9.62 -13.28 6.37
C TYR A 50 8.79 -13.07 5.13
N GLN A 51 9.37 -12.48 4.09
CA GLN A 51 8.63 -12.24 2.86
C GLN A 51 9.56 -12.23 1.65
N PRO A 52 9.40 -13.18 0.71
CA PRO A 52 10.00 -13.10 -0.60
C PRO A 52 9.18 -12.17 -1.49
N TYR A 53 9.87 -11.36 -2.27
CA TYR A 53 9.27 -10.51 -3.29
C TYR A 53 9.72 -10.99 -4.65
N LEU A 54 8.77 -11.51 -5.41
CA LEU A 54 9.00 -11.99 -6.77
C LEU A 54 8.47 -10.95 -7.75
N LEU A 55 9.30 -10.61 -8.73
CA LEU A 55 8.95 -9.72 -9.82
C LEU A 55 8.29 -10.55 -10.94
N PRO A 56 7.00 -10.36 -11.22
CA PRO A 56 6.33 -11.03 -12.33
C PRO A 56 6.82 -10.48 -13.67
N PRO A 57 6.82 -11.28 -14.75
CA PRO A 57 6.99 -10.80 -16.12
C PRO A 57 5.98 -9.70 -16.48
N GLU A 58 6.28 -8.88 -17.48
CA GLU A 58 5.38 -7.79 -17.90
C GLU A 58 4.05 -8.30 -18.43
N ASP A 59 4.10 -9.38 -19.14
CA ASP A 59 2.99 -10.08 -19.81
C ASP A 59 2.53 -11.33 -19.05
N ALA A 60 2.74 -11.38 -17.73
CA ALA A 60 2.37 -12.54 -16.93
C ALA A 60 0.89 -12.93 -17.17
N PRO A 61 0.63 -14.14 -17.68
CA PRO A 61 -0.71 -14.54 -18.03
C PRO A 61 -1.57 -14.73 -16.77
N ARG A 62 -2.86 -14.47 -16.88
CA ARG A 62 -3.81 -14.55 -15.77
C ARG A 62 -3.74 -15.87 -15.01
N HIS A 63 -3.59 -17.00 -15.70
CA HIS A 63 -3.59 -18.31 -15.06
C HIS A 63 -2.38 -18.48 -14.11
N ASP A 64 -1.20 -17.95 -14.48
CA ASP A 64 -0.01 -17.99 -13.64
C ASP A 64 -0.20 -17.18 -12.37
N VAL A 65 -0.74 -15.96 -12.51
CA VAL A 65 -1.04 -15.07 -11.38
C VAL A 65 -2.10 -15.70 -10.47
N THR A 66 -3.13 -16.32 -11.04
CA THR A 66 -4.17 -17.02 -10.28
C THR A 66 -3.58 -18.19 -9.49
N LEU A 67 -2.77 -19.04 -10.14
CA LEU A 67 -2.13 -20.19 -9.48
C LEU A 67 -1.13 -19.72 -8.41
N TYR A 68 -0.34 -18.68 -8.70
CA TYR A 68 0.54 -18.07 -7.69
C TYR A 68 -0.24 -17.57 -6.47
N THR A 69 -1.38 -16.94 -6.69
CA THR A 69 -2.23 -16.42 -5.61
C THR A 69 -2.86 -17.55 -4.79
N LEU A 70 -3.28 -18.63 -5.45
CA LEU A 70 -3.94 -19.77 -4.81
C LEU A 70 -2.97 -20.85 -4.28
N CYS A 71 -1.68 -20.79 -4.60
CA CYS A 71 -0.73 -21.83 -4.19
C CYS A 71 -0.69 -22.05 -2.66
N PRO A 72 -0.85 -21.08 -1.77
CA PRO A 72 -0.92 -21.34 -0.34
C PRO A 72 -2.15 -22.18 0.06
N LEU A 73 -3.28 -21.99 -0.63
CA LEU A 73 -4.49 -22.78 -0.42
C LEU A 73 -4.25 -24.26 -0.79
N LEU A 74 -3.70 -24.48 -1.99
CA LEU A 74 -3.39 -25.83 -2.49
C LEU A 74 -2.37 -26.55 -1.60
N TYR A 75 -1.31 -25.82 -1.22
CA TYR A 75 -0.28 -26.36 -0.34
C TYR A 75 -0.82 -26.65 1.07
N GLY A 76 -1.62 -25.74 1.65
CA GLY A 76 -2.26 -25.94 2.94
C GLY A 76 -3.20 -27.16 2.93
N GLY A 77 -3.98 -27.32 1.88
CA GLY A 77 -4.85 -28.50 1.66
C GLY A 77 -4.03 -29.79 1.59
N ALA A 78 -2.95 -29.80 0.81
CA ALA A 78 -2.07 -30.96 0.72
C ALA A 78 -1.43 -31.31 2.07
N LEU A 79 -0.93 -30.33 2.83
CA LEU A 79 -0.40 -30.56 4.18
C LEU A 79 -1.46 -31.13 5.12
N ALA A 80 -2.65 -30.54 5.14
CA ALA A 80 -3.76 -31.01 5.99
C ALA A 80 -4.11 -32.48 5.71
N VAL A 81 -4.24 -32.85 4.44
CA VAL A 81 -4.57 -34.22 4.02
C VAL A 81 -3.44 -35.19 4.32
N VAL A 82 -2.22 -34.91 3.87
CA VAL A 82 -1.07 -35.82 4.03
C VAL A 82 -0.76 -36.05 5.52
N PHE A 83 -0.60 -34.99 6.28
CA PHE A 83 -0.26 -35.11 7.71
C PHE A 83 -1.47 -35.57 8.52
N GLY A 84 -2.71 -35.29 8.13
CA GLY A 84 -3.92 -35.85 8.74
C GLY A 84 -3.98 -37.38 8.59
N VAL A 85 -3.74 -37.90 7.39
CA VAL A 85 -3.68 -39.34 7.13
C VAL A 85 -2.53 -39.99 7.94
N LEU A 86 -1.33 -39.39 7.91
CA LEU A 86 -0.20 -39.90 8.71
C LEU A 86 -0.48 -39.90 10.22
N THR A 87 -1.17 -38.88 10.73
CA THR A 87 -1.60 -38.82 12.14
C THR A 87 -2.50 -40.03 12.46
N LEU A 88 -3.48 -40.34 11.61
CA LEU A 88 -4.38 -41.46 11.78
C LEU A 88 -3.64 -42.79 11.76
N LEU A 89 -2.66 -42.96 10.90
CA LEU A 89 -1.83 -44.18 10.80
C LEU A 89 -0.88 -44.38 11.98
N THR A 90 -0.52 -43.29 12.68
CA THR A 90 0.42 -43.32 13.83
C THR A 90 -0.26 -43.07 15.16
N LEU A 91 -1.57 -43.24 15.25
CA LEU A 91 -2.31 -43.07 16.51
C LEU A 91 -1.72 -43.91 17.64
N GLY A 92 -1.54 -43.27 18.79
CA GLY A 92 -0.91 -43.91 19.97
C GLY A 92 0.61 -43.82 20.02
N GLN A 93 1.27 -43.29 18.99
CA GLN A 93 2.71 -43.01 18.99
C GLN A 93 2.99 -41.54 19.28
N PRO A 94 4.09 -41.17 19.96
CA PRO A 94 4.42 -39.76 20.24
C PRO A 94 4.51 -38.88 18.97
N VAL A 95 4.92 -39.45 17.85
CA VAL A 95 5.03 -38.76 16.56
C VAL A 95 3.68 -38.27 16.03
N SER A 96 2.57 -38.91 16.43
CA SER A 96 1.23 -38.51 15.98
C SER A 96 0.87 -37.08 16.40
N LEU A 97 1.39 -36.59 17.55
CA LEU A 97 1.18 -35.21 17.99
C LEU A 97 1.81 -34.19 17.02
N VAL A 98 3.06 -34.43 16.62
CA VAL A 98 3.78 -33.55 15.68
C VAL A 98 3.08 -33.52 14.31
N LEU A 99 2.65 -34.71 13.83
CA LEU A 99 1.91 -34.83 12.56
C LEU A 99 0.55 -34.13 12.65
N CYS A 100 -0.13 -34.20 13.78
CA CYS A 100 -1.38 -33.47 14.01
C CYS A 100 -1.19 -31.96 13.96
N GLU A 101 -0.14 -31.44 14.61
CA GLU A 101 0.19 -29.99 14.56
C GLU A 101 0.46 -29.52 13.13
N LEU A 102 1.19 -30.31 12.32
CA LEU A 102 1.44 -29.99 10.91
C LEU A 102 0.15 -30.02 10.08
N ALA A 103 -0.74 -30.99 10.33
CA ALA A 103 -2.06 -31.06 9.70
C ALA A 103 -2.90 -29.84 10.07
N MET A 104 -2.95 -29.46 11.35
CA MET A 104 -3.66 -28.26 11.81
C MET A 104 -3.07 -26.99 11.22
N GLY A 105 -1.76 -26.89 11.08
CA GLY A 105 -1.10 -25.79 10.34
C GLY A 105 -1.60 -25.69 8.90
N GLY A 106 -1.76 -26.81 8.22
CA GLY A 106 -2.38 -26.87 6.88
C GLY A 106 -3.82 -26.37 6.87
N VAL A 107 -4.64 -26.80 7.82
CA VAL A 107 -6.04 -26.35 7.97
C VAL A 107 -6.12 -24.84 8.21
N VAL A 108 -5.31 -24.31 9.13
CA VAL A 108 -5.25 -22.87 9.40
C VAL A 108 -4.88 -22.09 8.13
N LEU A 109 -3.92 -22.61 7.35
CA LEU A 109 -3.53 -21.97 6.08
C LEU A 109 -4.67 -21.97 5.08
N VAL A 110 -5.41 -23.06 4.94
CA VAL A 110 -6.63 -23.13 4.10
C VAL A 110 -7.66 -22.11 4.55
N MET A 111 -7.93 -22.06 5.86
CA MET A 111 -8.91 -21.12 6.43
C MET A 111 -8.52 -19.68 6.18
N THR A 112 -7.25 -19.30 6.35
CA THR A 112 -6.77 -17.94 6.07
C THR A 112 -6.88 -17.57 4.57
N CYS A 113 -6.87 -18.56 3.67
CA CYS A 113 -7.04 -18.33 2.25
C CYS A 113 -8.50 -18.19 1.80
N ILE A 114 -9.43 -18.80 2.52
CA ILE A 114 -10.86 -18.85 2.15
C ILE A 114 -11.68 -17.82 2.92
N LEU A 115 -11.43 -17.68 4.23
CA LEU A 115 -12.19 -16.77 5.06
C LEU A 115 -11.97 -15.34 4.58
N PRO A 116 -13.06 -14.57 4.43
CA PRO A 116 -12.94 -13.14 4.23
C PRO A 116 -12.34 -12.54 5.51
N MET A 117 -11.03 -12.49 5.58
CA MET A 117 -10.36 -11.61 6.53
C MET A 117 -10.82 -10.21 6.18
N ASP A 118 -11.27 -9.46 7.18
CA ASP A 118 -11.89 -8.13 7.07
C ASP A 118 -11.49 -7.43 5.75
N GLU A 119 -12.40 -7.35 4.80
CA GLU A 119 -12.15 -6.84 3.42
C GLU A 119 -11.52 -5.45 3.41
N ARG A 120 -11.48 -4.79 4.59
CA ARG A 120 -10.84 -3.50 4.81
C ARG A 120 -9.33 -3.53 4.62
N PHE A 121 -8.67 -4.69 4.72
CA PHE A 121 -7.21 -4.71 4.82
C PHE A 121 -6.50 -5.64 3.85
N ILE A 122 -7.01 -6.83 3.58
CA ILE A 122 -6.37 -7.81 2.69
C ILE A 122 -7.46 -8.70 2.11
N ALA A 123 -7.70 -8.61 0.82
CA ALA A 123 -8.53 -9.58 0.14
C ALA A 123 -7.90 -10.98 0.31
N SER A 124 -8.70 -11.99 0.67
CA SER A 124 -8.22 -13.37 0.76
C SER A 124 -7.69 -13.83 -0.59
N PRO A 125 -6.73 -14.78 -0.65
CA PRO A 125 -6.25 -15.34 -1.92
C PRO A 125 -7.37 -15.78 -2.87
N MET A 126 -8.46 -16.33 -2.32
CA MET A 126 -9.63 -16.72 -3.10
C MET A 126 -10.39 -15.50 -3.67
N ALA A 127 -10.53 -14.43 -2.89
CA ALA A 127 -11.17 -13.20 -3.36
C ALA A 127 -10.31 -12.55 -4.46
N ILE A 128 -8.99 -12.45 -4.26
CA ILE A 128 -8.06 -11.96 -5.28
C ILE A 128 -8.18 -12.79 -6.56
N ALA A 129 -8.14 -14.12 -6.47
CA ALA A 129 -8.27 -15.00 -7.65
C ALA A 129 -9.57 -14.79 -8.43
N ARG A 130 -10.66 -14.41 -7.75
CA ARG A 130 -11.93 -14.04 -8.41
C ARG A 130 -11.83 -12.68 -9.10
N MET A 131 -11.22 -11.69 -8.44
CA MET A 131 -11.01 -10.35 -9.00
C MET A 131 -10.13 -10.39 -10.25
N LEU A 132 -9.09 -11.23 -10.28
CA LEU A 132 -8.20 -11.42 -11.45
C LEU A 132 -8.92 -11.93 -12.72
N ARG A 133 -10.23 -12.17 -12.67
CA ARG A 133 -11.06 -12.45 -13.87
C ARG A 133 -11.23 -11.19 -14.73
N ASP A 134 -11.19 -10.04 -14.10
CA ASP A 134 -11.24 -8.75 -14.76
C ASP A 134 -9.81 -8.38 -15.23
N PRO A 135 -9.59 -8.04 -16.52
CA PRO A 135 -8.30 -7.61 -17.03
C PRO A 135 -7.76 -6.35 -16.35
N GLU A 136 -8.64 -5.41 -15.97
CA GLU A 136 -8.22 -4.19 -15.24
C GLU A 136 -7.64 -4.56 -13.87
N GLN A 137 -8.32 -5.43 -13.13
CA GLN A 137 -7.85 -5.93 -11.83
C GLN A 137 -6.55 -6.73 -11.92
N LEU A 138 -6.36 -7.49 -13.01
CA LEU A 138 -5.10 -8.18 -13.28
C LEU A 138 -3.96 -7.18 -13.48
N ALA A 139 -4.18 -6.15 -14.30
CA ALA A 139 -3.17 -5.11 -14.55
C ALA A 139 -2.79 -4.37 -13.25
N GLU A 140 -3.76 -4.03 -12.41
CA GLU A 140 -3.53 -3.42 -11.10
C GLU A 140 -2.75 -4.35 -10.16
N TRP A 141 -3.14 -5.62 -10.10
CA TRP A 141 -2.42 -6.60 -9.29
C TRP A 141 -0.96 -6.73 -9.70
N LEU A 142 -0.68 -6.82 -11.00
CA LEU A 142 0.68 -6.88 -11.56
C LEU A 142 1.46 -5.60 -11.24
N TYR A 143 0.83 -4.45 -11.36
CA TYR A 143 1.42 -3.17 -10.97
C TYR A 143 1.85 -3.18 -9.49
N PHE A 144 0.95 -3.54 -8.57
CA PHE A 144 1.28 -3.61 -7.15
C PHE A 144 2.30 -4.67 -6.80
N ALA A 145 2.29 -5.82 -7.46
CA ALA A 145 3.30 -6.85 -7.28
C ALA A 145 4.70 -6.33 -7.64
N ARG A 146 4.82 -5.60 -8.75
CA ARG A 146 6.08 -4.96 -9.20
C ARG A 146 6.53 -3.87 -8.25
N MET A 147 5.63 -3.00 -7.83
CA MET A 147 5.92 -1.96 -6.83
C MET A 147 6.48 -2.54 -5.54
N LYS A 148 5.87 -3.61 -5.03
CA LYS A 148 6.35 -4.31 -3.83
C LYS A 148 7.70 -4.99 -4.06
N ALA A 149 7.90 -5.62 -5.20
CA ALA A 149 9.13 -6.30 -5.56
C ALA A 149 10.32 -5.32 -5.59
N ASN A 150 10.12 -4.13 -6.12
CA ASN A 150 11.13 -3.06 -6.18
C ASN A 150 11.36 -2.31 -4.85
N GLY A 151 10.75 -2.77 -3.77
CA GLY A 151 11.01 -2.21 -2.44
C GLY A 151 10.14 -1.01 -2.07
N GLY A 152 9.09 -0.73 -2.85
CA GLY A 152 8.30 0.48 -2.76
C GLY A 152 9.04 1.62 -3.46
N VAL A 153 8.63 1.96 -4.65
CA VAL A 153 9.14 3.13 -5.37
C VAL A 153 8.43 4.36 -4.79
N LYS A 154 9.15 5.47 -4.64
CA LYS A 154 8.49 6.73 -4.31
C LYS A 154 7.50 7.05 -5.42
N VAL A 155 6.32 7.54 -5.07
CA VAL A 155 5.30 7.90 -6.06
C VAL A 155 5.84 8.89 -7.08
N THR A 156 6.73 9.78 -6.64
CA THR A 156 7.42 10.76 -7.50
C THR A 156 8.35 10.17 -8.56
N ASP A 157 8.82 8.93 -8.36
CA ASP A 157 9.72 8.24 -9.29
C ASP A 157 8.95 7.37 -10.30
N VAL A 158 7.61 7.35 -10.22
CA VAL A 158 6.75 6.56 -11.10
C VAL A 158 6.15 7.47 -12.17
N SER A 159 6.26 7.08 -13.45
CA SER A 159 5.49 7.76 -14.50
C SER A 159 4.00 7.48 -14.31
N ILE A 160 3.18 8.51 -14.42
CA ILE A 160 1.72 8.42 -14.31
C ILE A 160 1.12 7.43 -15.31
N GLU A 161 1.77 7.24 -16.45
CA GLU A 161 1.36 6.33 -17.53
C GLU A 161 1.48 4.86 -17.12
N ASN A 162 2.40 4.56 -16.20
CA ASN A 162 2.61 3.22 -15.67
C ASN A 162 1.62 2.83 -14.57
N ILE A 163 0.83 3.79 -14.06
CA ILE A 163 -0.19 3.52 -13.05
C ILE A 163 -1.50 3.19 -13.76
N PRO A 164 -2.11 2.04 -13.51
CA PRO A 164 -3.41 1.68 -14.06
C PRO A 164 -4.43 2.79 -13.84
N GLN A 165 -5.31 2.99 -14.83
CA GLN A 165 -6.41 3.94 -14.74
C GLN A 165 -7.72 3.18 -14.81
N PRO A 166 -8.30 2.79 -13.67
CA PRO A 166 -9.58 2.10 -13.65
C PRO A 166 -10.69 3.00 -14.21
N ALA A 167 -11.58 2.43 -15.00
CA ALA A 167 -12.74 3.15 -15.54
C ALA A 167 -13.71 3.58 -14.43
N THR A 168 -13.79 2.79 -13.36
CA THR A 168 -14.63 3.06 -12.17
C THR A 168 -13.90 2.64 -10.91
N VAL A 169 -14.08 3.38 -9.82
CA VAL A 169 -13.46 3.07 -8.53
C VAL A 169 -14.41 2.20 -7.70
N LYS A 170 -14.21 0.89 -7.71
CA LYS A 170 -15.04 -0.09 -6.98
C LYS A 170 -14.28 -0.83 -5.89
N THR A 171 -13.00 -1.08 -6.12
CA THR A 171 -12.16 -1.85 -5.22
C THR A 171 -11.15 -0.97 -4.50
N CYS A 172 -10.57 -1.50 -3.42
CA CYS A 172 -9.46 -0.82 -2.73
C CYS A 172 -8.26 -0.60 -3.67
N GLN A 173 -8.03 -1.50 -4.63
CA GLN A 173 -6.93 -1.40 -5.58
C GLN A 173 -7.18 -0.27 -6.58
N ASP A 174 -8.39 -0.18 -7.15
CA ASP A 174 -8.78 0.96 -7.99
C ASP A 174 -8.53 2.28 -7.26
N ALA A 175 -9.02 2.37 -6.02
CA ALA A 175 -8.88 3.58 -5.21
C ALA A 175 -7.41 3.96 -4.96
N ILE A 176 -6.53 2.99 -4.72
CA ILE A 176 -5.10 3.24 -4.53
C ILE A 176 -4.46 3.68 -5.85
N CYS A 177 -4.80 3.08 -6.99
CA CYS A 177 -4.30 3.52 -8.30
C CYS A 177 -4.70 4.98 -8.58
N VAL A 178 -5.97 5.32 -8.42
CA VAL A 178 -6.46 6.70 -8.61
C VAL A 178 -5.80 7.66 -7.64
N PHE A 179 -5.65 7.26 -6.36
CA PHE A 179 -4.97 8.08 -5.37
C PHE A 179 -3.49 8.32 -5.71
N GLN A 180 -2.76 7.31 -6.16
CA GLN A 180 -1.37 7.49 -6.60
C GLN A 180 -1.25 8.44 -7.81
N ARG A 181 -2.19 8.34 -8.77
CA ARG A 181 -2.25 9.30 -9.89
C ARG A 181 -2.52 10.72 -9.39
N ALA A 182 -3.38 10.87 -8.40
CA ALA A 182 -3.65 12.16 -7.76
C ALA A 182 -2.41 12.71 -7.04
N GLN A 183 -1.65 11.87 -6.35
CA GLN A 183 -0.40 12.28 -5.71
C GLN A 183 0.65 12.77 -6.74
N ILE A 184 0.78 12.10 -7.89
CA ILE A 184 1.66 12.58 -8.97
C ILE A 184 1.16 13.92 -9.52
N ALA A 185 -0.14 14.07 -9.75
CA ALA A 185 -0.71 15.33 -10.21
C ALA A 185 -0.40 16.46 -9.21
N LEU A 186 -0.54 16.21 -7.91
CA LEU A 186 -0.28 17.20 -6.87
C LEU A 186 1.21 17.51 -6.72
N MET A 187 2.05 16.47 -6.52
CA MET A 187 3.45 16.63 -6.10
C MET A 187 4.42 16.85 -7.24
N VAL A 188 4.16 16.24 -8.42
CA VAL A 188 5.08 16.28 -9.57
C VAL A 188 4.62 17.27 -10.63
N GLN A 189 3.31 17.24 -10.95
CA GLN A 189 2.74 18.10 -11.98
C GLN A 189 2.30 19.47 -11.45
N CYS A 190 2.24 19.64 -10.13
CA CYS A 190 1.72 20.85 -9.46
C CYS A 190 0.29 21.23 -9.92
N ASP A 191 -0.50 20.22 -10.34
CA ASP A 191 -1.88 20.37 -10.81
C ASP A 191 -2.85 20.01 -9.69
N ALA A 192 -3.10 20.98 -8.81
CA ALA A 192 -3.99 20.80 -7.67
C ALA A 192 -5.44 20.52 -8.08
N GLN A 193 -5.91 21.11 -9.19
CA GLN A 193 -7.28 20.91 -9.67
C GLN A 193 -7.52 19.46 -10.11
N LYS A 194 -6.58 18.90 -10.89
CA LYS A 194 -6.62 17.51 -11.33
C LYS A 194 -6.49 16.55 -10.14
N ALA A 195 -5.56 16.85 -9.21
CA ALA A 195 -5.36 16.06 -8.01
C ALA A 195 -6.62 16.02 -7.16
N TYR A 196 -7.24 17.16 -6.89
CA TYR A 196 -8.50 17.26 -6.14
C TYR A 196 -9.63 16.45 -6.79
N GLY A 197 -9.80 16.57 -8.13
CA GLY A 197 -10.81 15.81 -8.87
C GLY A 197 -10.64 14.31 -8.73
N LEU A 198 -9.39 13.79 -8.83
CA LEU A 198 -9.08 12.38 -8.65
C LEU A 198 -9.30 11.92 -7.19
N MET A 199 -8.88 12.71 -6.20
CA MET A 199 -9.07 12.38 -4.79
C MET A 199 -10.55 12.38 -4.40
N LYS A 200 -11.32 13.32 -4.95
CA LYS A 200 -12.77 13.38 -4.76
C LYS A 200 -13.47 12.15 -5.34
N GLN A 201 -13.06 11.69 -6.52
CA GLN A 201 -13.54 10.44 -7.11
C GLN A 201 -13.34 9.24 -6.17
N VAL A 202 -12.19 9.17 -5.48
CA VAL A 202 -11.94 8.11 -4.47
C VAL A 202 -12.83 8.30 -3.25
N LEU A 203 -12.99 9.52 -2.75
CA LEU A 203 -13.80 9.82 -1.57
C LEU A 203 -15.28 9.48 -1.77
N GLU A 204 -15.82 9.77 -2.96
CA GLU A 204 -17.22 9.51 -3.35
C GLU A 204 -17.48 8.05 -3.78
N SER A 205 -16.42 7.24 -3.91
CA SER A 205 -16.54 5.85 -4.35
C SER A 205 -17.03 4.91 -3.23
N GLU A 206 -17.50 3.72 -3.63
CA GLU A 206 -17.81 2.64 -2.70
C GLU A 206 -16.58 1.89 -2.19
N ALA A 207 -15.40 2.20 -2.74
CA ALA A 207 -14.15 1.55 -2.40
C ALA A 207 -13.75 1.83 -0.95
N ARG A 208 -13.32 0.78 -0.25
CA ARG A 208 -12.87 0.90 1.14
C ARG A 208 -11.36 0.92 1.21
N LEU A 209 -10.80 2.03 1.60
CA LEU A 209 -9.38 2.17 1.85
C LEU A 209 -9.01 1.61 3.23
N SER A 210 -7.78 1.10 3.37
CA SER A 210 -7.21 0.85 4.68
C SER A 210 -7.14 2.15 5.49
N TYR A 211 -7.17 2.05 6.82
CA TYR A 211 -7.10 3.23 7.69
C TYR A 211 -5.89 4.13 7.40
N THR A 212 -4.74 3.54 7.06
CA THR A 212 -3.54 4.30 6.70
C THR A 212 -3.70 4.99 5.35
N ALA A 213 -4.18 4.29 4.32
CA ALA A 213 -4.42 4.88 3.00
C ALA A 213 -5.47 5.99 3.06
N TRP A 214 -6.53 5.79 3.85
CA TRP A 214 -7.56 6.81 4.06
C TRP A 214 -7.02 8.08 4.72
N LYS A 215 -6.12 7.94 5.73
CA LYS A 215 -5.48 9.11 6.34
C LYS A 215 -4.60 9.88 5.37
N LEU A 216 -3.86 9.17 4.51
CA LEU A 216 -3.06 9.82 3.47
C LEU A 216 -3.94 10.52 2.44
N LEU A 217 -5.02 9.85 1.97
CA LEU A 217 -6.00 10.46 1.07
C LEU A 217 -6.58 11.74 1.68
N LEU A 218 -6.97 11.72 2.96
CA LEU A 218 -7.50 12.89 3.63
C LEU A 218 -6.46 14.01 3.76
N SER A 219 -5.21 13.66 4.07
CA SER A 219 -4.13 14.63 4.20
C SER A 219 -3.83 15.33 2.87
N ASP A 220 -3.60 14.55 1.81
CA ASP A 220 -3.28 15.09 0.51
C ASP A 220 -4.50 15.77 -0.12
N GLY A 221 -5.71 15.24 0.16
CA GLY A 221 -6.99 15.81 -0.29
C GLY A 221 -7.24 17.21 0.24
N VAL A 222 -6.92 17.48 1.52
CA VAL A 222 -6.99 18.84 2.09
C VAL A 222 -6.08 19.80 1.35
N VAL A 223 -4.84 19.39 1.09
CA VAL A 223 -3.88 20.25 0.38
C VAL A 223 -4.33 20.52 -1.05
N ALA A 224 -4.77 19.47 -1.77
CA ALA A 224 -5.26 19.60 -3.14
C ALA A 224 -6.52 20.48 -3.20
N GLU A 225 -7.51 20.28 -2.29
CA GLU A 225 -8.73 21.07 -2.20
C GLU A 225 -8.43 22.55 -1.97
N LEU A 226 -7.60 22.84 -0.95
CA LEU A 226 -7.26 24.21 -0.60
C LEU A 226 -6.42 24.92 -1.68
N LEU A 227 -5.58 24.20 -2.42
CA LEU A 227 -4.85 24.78 -3.54
C LEU A 227 -5.74 24.96 -4.79
N ALA A 228 -6.66 24.03 -5.04
CA ALA A 228 -7.57 24.07 -6.19
C ALA A 228 -8.68 25.13 -6.07
N GLY A 229 -9.16 25.39 -4.83
CA GLY A 229 -10.31 26.30 -4.63
C GLY A 229 -10.51 26.70 -3.18
N GLU A 230 -11.76 26.69 -2.74
CA GLU A 230 -12.18 27.03 -1.39
C GLU A 230 -12.25 25.79 -0.49
N PRO A 231 -12.25 25.97 0.86
CA PRO A 231 -12.44 24.86 1.80
C PRO A 231 -13.75 24.11 1.54
N GLY A 232 -13.68 22.79 1.42
CA GLY A 232 -14.82 21.94 1.10
C GLY A 232 -14.86 20.68 1.99
N GLU A 233 -15.15 19.53 1.38
CA GLU A 233 -15.40 18.28 2.07
C GLU A 233 -14.17 17.70 2.78
N PHE A 234 -13.00 17.70 2.12
CA PHE A 234 -11.76 17.23 2.75
C PHE A 234 -11.37 18.07 3.94
N THR A 235 -11.49 19.40 3.83
CA THR A 235 -11.22 20.32 4.94
C THR A 235 -12.20 20.10 6.09
N ALA A 236 -13.48 19.90 5.80
CA ALA A 236 -14.50 19.61 6.82
C ALA A 236 -14.23 18.28 7.55
N LEU A 237 -13.89 17.21 6.82
CA LEU A 237 -13.50 15.92 7.39
C LEU A 237 -12.24 16.03 8.24
N TYR A 238 -11.22 16.75 7.76
CA TYR A 238 -9.97 16.95 8.48
C TYR A 238 -10.18 17.72 9.79
N ARG A 239 -10.98 18.77 9.80
CA ARG A 239 -11.32 19.55 11.02
C ARG A 239 -12.24 18.81 11.97
N GLY A 240 -13.04 17.88 11.46
CA GLY A 240 -13.95 17.05 12.22
C GLY A 240 -13.28 15.92 13.01
N LYS A 241 -14.12 15.00 13.52
CA LYS A 241 -13.66 13.81 14.28
C LYS A 241 -12.78 12.89 13.44
N ALA A 242 -13.05 12.78 12.13
CA ALA A 242 -12.30 11.93 11.21
C ALA A 242 -10.80 12.30 11.13
N GLY A 243 -10.48 13.61 11.13
CA GLY A 243 -9.11 14.10 11.09
C GLY A 243 -8.39 14.14 12.44
N ALA A 244 -9.07 13.86 13.56
CA ALA A 244 -8.47 14.00 14.91
C ALA A 244 -7.20 13.18 15.08
N ALA A 245 -7.16 11.94 14.58
CA ALA A 245 -5.98 11.08 14.66
C ALA A 245 -4.82 11.57 13.79
N ILE A 246 -5.10 12.30 12.71
CA ILE A 246 -4.08 12.94 11.86
C ILE A 246 -3.47 14.12 12.61
N ARG A 247 -4.32 15.00 13.14
CA ARG A 247 -3.88 16.18 13.90
C ARG A 247 -3.06 15.84 15.14
N GLN A 248 -3.33 14.68 15.80
CA GLN A 248 -2.53 14.23 16.95
C GLN A 248 -1.09 13.83 16.60
N VAL A 249 -0.82 13.44 15.37
CA VAL A 249 0.49 12.97 14.93
C VAL A 249 1.19 13.91 13.96
N MET A 250 0.58 15.04 13.61
CA MET A 250 1.08 15.98 12.59
C MET A 250 2.51 16.48 12.87
N PHE A 251 2.91 16.64 14.13
CA PHE A 251 4.27 17.08 14.48
C PHE A 251 5.31 15.95 14.44
N ARG A 252 4.88 14.71 14.20
CA ARG A 252 5.77 13.53 14.18
C ARG A 252 5.99 12.96 12.79
N MET A 253 5.11 13.30 11.85
CA MET A 253 5.11 12.73 10.50
C MET A 253 4.86 13.84 9.48
N VAL A 254 5.81 14.01 8.57
CA VAL A 254 5.77 15.06 7.53
C VAL A 254 4.50 14.99 6.68
N ASP A 255 4.08 13.79 6.31
CA ASP A 255 2.88 13.55 5.49
C ASP A 255 1.59 14.11 6.13
N TYR A 256 1.60 14.31 7.46
CA TYR A 256 0.46 14.84 8.21
C TYR A 256 0.66 16.28 8.68
N ALA A 257 1.85 16.83 8.52
CA ALA A 257 2.13 18.22 8.88
C ALA A 257 1.68 19.20 7.77
N LEU A 258 1.84 18.83 6.50
CA LEU A 258 1.49 19.69 5.37
C LEU A 258 0.01 20.12 5.34
N PRO A 259 -1.00 19.24 5.55
CA PRO A 259 -2.41 19.68 5.63
C PRO A 259 -2.66 20.64 6.80
N ALA A 260 -1.98 20.47 7.95
CA ALA A 260 -2.09 21.42 9.06
C ALA A 260 -1.56 22.80 8.66
N TYR A 261 -0.43 22.83 7.95
CA TYR A 261 0.14 24.07 7.39
C TYR A 261 -0.82 24.76 6.43
N ALA A 262 -1.39 23.99 5.48
CA ALA A 262 -2.36 24.53 4.52
C ALA A 262 -3.61 25.10 5.21
N VAL A 263 -4.16 24.39 6.22
CA VAL A 263 -5.31 24.87 6.98
C VAL A 263 -4.96 26.12 7.79
N ALA A 264 -3.82 26.18 8.46
CA ALA A 264 -3.40 27.35 9.24
C ALA A 264 -3.22 28.59 8.36
N MET A 265 -2.67 28.43 7.14
CA MET A 265 -2.41 29.52 6.20
C MET A 265 -3.68 29.98 5.46
N LEU A 266 -4.52 29.06 5.01
CA LEU A 266 -5.58 29.36 4.04
C LEU A 266 -7.01 29.34 4.62
N VAL A 267 -7.20 28.81 5.85
CA VAL A 267 -8.52 28.65 6.43
C VAL A 267 -8.67 29.37 7.77
N THR A 268 -7.73 29.13 8.72
CA THR A 268 -7.85 29.70 10.06
C THR A 268 -7.05 31.00 10.20
N HIS A 269 -6.10 31.26 9.31
CA HIS A 269 -5.19 32.41 9.33
C HIS A 269 -4.41 32.54 10.66
N GLU A 270 -4.08 31.37 11.26
CA GLU A 270 -3.35 31.32 12.54
C GLU A 270 -1.84 31.32 12.30
N ALA A 271 -1.25 32.51 12.21
CA ALA A 271 0.18 32.70 11.91
C ALA A 271 1.10 31.93 12.87
N ARG A 272 0.75 31.82 14.16
CA ARG A 272 1.52 31.09 15.15
C ARG A 272 1.53 29.58 14.88
N GLU A 273 0.39 29.00 14.54
CA GLU A 273 0.29 27.59 14.21
C GLU A 273 1.04 27.29 12.91
N ALA A 274 0.86 28.13 11.88
CA ALA A 274 1.59 28.03 10.61
C ALA A 274 3.10 28.06 10.82
N GLU A 275 3.62 28.92 11.70
CA GLU A 275 5.05 29.02 12.01
C GLU A 275 5.57 27.74 12.70
N VAL A 276 4.85 27.21 13.69
CA VAL A 276 5.22 25.97 14.38
C VAL A 276 5.30 24.81 13.39
N VAL A 277 4.30 24.67 12.51
CA VAL A 277 4.29 23.60 11.50
C VAL A 277 5.39 23.83 10.46
N ARG A 278 5.62 25.04 10.01
CA ARG A 278 6.73 25.40 9.11
C ARG A 278 8.08 24.95 9.67
N ASN A 279 8.33 25.21 10.95
CA ASN A 279 9.57 24.79 11.61
C ASN A 279 9.69 23.26 11.70
N THR A 280 8.58 22.54 11.82
CA THR A 280 8.55 21.08 11.79
C THR A 280 8.90 20.54 10.39
N LEU A 281 8.46 21.21 9.33
CA LEU A 281 8.70 20.83 7.94
C LEU A 281 10.09 21.26 7.43
N ALA A 282 10.70 22.29 8.00
CA ALA A 282 11.96 22.86 7.54
C ALA A 282 13.11 21.87 7.30
N PRO A 283 13.39 20.88 8.21
CA PRO A 283 14.48 19.92 8.00
C PRO A 283 14.26 18.96 6.83
N VAL A 284 13.01 18.82 6.40
CA VAL A 284 12.63 17.90 5.33
C VAL A 284 12.45 18.63 4.00
N ARG A 285 12.04 19.88 4.06
CA ARG A 285 11.85 20.79 2.91
C ARG A 285 13.09 20.85 2.01
N GLU A 286 14.28 20.93 2.60
CA GLU A 286 15.55 20.95 1.85
C GLU A 286 15.85 19.65 1.10
N LYS A 287 15.26 18.53 1.55
CA LYS A 287 15.51 17.18 1.00
C LYS A 287 14.40 16.70 0.06
N MET A 288 13.28 17.41 0.01
CA MET A 288 12.09 17.06 -0.77
C MET A 288 11.62 18.27 -1.58
N PRO A 289 12.11 18.43 -2.83
CA PRO A 289 11.72 19.55 -3.70
C PRO A 289 10.22 19.68 -3.90
N GLU A 290 9.50 18.54 -3.92
CA GLU A 290 8.06 18.48 -4.09
C GLU A 290 7.32 19.13 -2.91
N LEU A 291 7.81 18.90 -1.70
CA LEU A 291 7.28 19.53 -0.50
C LEU A 291 7.51 21.04 -0.50
N ASP A 292 8.70 21.48 -0.92
CA ASP A 292 9.03 22.90 -1.06
C ASP A 292 8.12 23.60 -2.06
N ALA A 293 7.85 22.95 -3.20
CA ALA A 293 6.95 23.49 -4.22
C ALA A 293 5.52 23.65 -3.69
N LEU A 294 5.00 22.66 -2.97
CA LEU A 294 3.66 22.73 -2.37
C LEU A 294 3.56 23.80 -1.30
N MET A 295 4.57 23.93 -0.44
CA MET A 295 4.59 24.98 0.58
C MET A 295 4.63 26.38 -0.05
N LYS A 296 5.41 26.59 -1.11
CA LYS A 296 5.41 27.86 -1.86
C LYS A 296 4.06 28.16 -2.48
N ALA A 297 3.41 27.16 -3.07
CA ALA A 297 2.08 27.33 -3.64
C ALA A 297 1.02 27.74 -2.59
N ILE A 298 1.11 27.17 -1.37
CA ILE A 298 0.26 27.56 -0.24
C ILE A 298 0.54 29.02 0.17
N GLU A 299 1.83 29.39 0.30
CA GLU A 299 2.26 30.75 0.68
C GLU A 299 1.82 31.80 -0.36
N GLU A 300 1.98 31.51 -1.65
CA GLU A 300 1.53 32.38 -2.74
C GLU A 300 0.01 32.56 -2.77
N LYS A 301 -0.75 31.47 -2.49
CA LYS A 301 -2.20 31.56 -2.42
C LYS A 301 -2.65 32.38 -1.21
N ALA A 302 -2.03 32.20 -0.04
CA ALA A 302 -2.34 32.99 1.16
C ALA A 302 -2.10 34.49 0.91
N ALA A 303 -0.97 34.86 0.29
CA ALA A 303 -0.66 36.24 -0.05
C ALA A 303 -1.70 36.88 -1.02
N ARG A 304 -2.31 36.08 -1.91
CA ARG A 304 -3.39 36.57 -2.81
C ARG A 304 -4.72 36.77 -2.09
N ILE A 305 -4.97 36.04 -1.01
CA ILE A 305 -6.20 36.19 -0.23
C ILE A 305 -6.13 37.45 0.65
N GLU A 306 -4.91 37.80 1.13
CA GLU A 306 -4.67 38.96 1.99
C GLU A 306 -4.57 40.30 1.19
N SER A 307 -4.35 40.25 -0.13
CA SER A 307 -4.24 41.40 -1.03
C SER A 307 -5.62 41.85 -1.55
#